data_5618d8365c6cb901e369a4815b4ce34d
#
_entry.id   5618d8365c6cb901e369a4815b4ce34d
#
_cell.length_a   1.000
_cell.length_b   1.000
_cell.length_c   1.000
_cell.angle_alpha   90.00
_cell.angle_beta   90.00
_cell.angle_gamma   90.00
#
_symmetry.space_group_name_H-M   'P 1'
#
loop_
_entity.id
_entity.type
_entity.pdbx_description
1 polymer ?
#
loop_
_entity_poly.entity_id
_entity_poly.type
_entity_poly.pdbx_seq_one_letter_code
_entity_poly.pdbx_strand_id
1 'polypeptide(L)'
;MTKKMHAWSLAALPLAIGLASFSGSANAVSFNIGEVEAQLDSQLSIGASMSTSGRDKRLYYLRSEGGEAAARTSDDGRLNYDKGDVFSKIFKGSHDLELRYGDSGAFIRGNYWYDFETKDGHQEFYDISDSGRHPLQKGSGIQLLDAFVYHNYSIGQNPGNVRLGRQVVSWGEGVFIQNGINAINPIDASAFRRPGAELKEGLLPVEMLYISQGLTENLSMEAFYQLKWHGTVADNCGTFFSTTDVAARGCNDRLVWFGADLPHGDAGLGPAGNPFGAESYIVRAHKDKEASDSGQFGVAFRWFAPALNNTEFGFYAMNYHSRNPLYSNVKGGFAAFGQAPVEGIGGEANGAGGYFFEHPEDIRLYGISFGTDIAGMSVAGEISYRPNMPLQVNTSDMSRTALPNVPQVKGDNNFDNTYQGYDGAVSGDYLRGYQRKEFWQASMSAVHFIDRVMGASRLALIGEVGANYISGIGSGNGQTKFGRDSLFGQSPDANGNCSSVTADNPHGASWCENDGFFTDFSWGYRLRASLDYANVIAGINLSPNIAWSHDVEGYSPNFNENAKSVSLGLNADYANKYNASISYTNFFDGKYNTLVDRDFAAVSFGVSF
;
A
#
# COMPACT_ATOMS: atom_id res chain seq x y z
N MET A 1 4.60 -10.21 0.40
CA MET A 1 4.59 -8.76 0.65
C MET A 1 3.75 -7.99 -0.35
N THR A 2 3.92 -8.15 -1.65
CA THR A 2 3.13 -7.43 -2.67
C THR A 2 1.62 -7.60 -2.50
N LYS A 3 1.15 -8.78 -2.16
CA LYS A 3 -0.28 -9.04 -1.93
C LYS A 3 -0.86 -8.25 -0.74
N LYS A 4 -0.07 -7.98 0.30
CA LYS A 4 -0.50 -7.20 1.46
C LYS A 4 -0.60 -5.71 1.20
N MET A 5 0.30 -5.15 0.41
CA MET A 5 0.28 -3.72 0.12
C MET A 5 -0.94 -3.31 -0.71
N HIS A 6 -1.50 -4.21 -1.50
CA HIS A 6 -2.66 -3.93 -2.36
C HIS A 6 -3.99 -4.07 -1.62
N ALA A 7 -4.07 -4.92 -0.61
CA ALA A 7 -5.21 -4.94 0.30
C ALA A 7 -5.35 -3.61 1.08
N TRP A 8 -4.25 -2.87 1.25
CA TRP A 8 -4.25 -1.57 1.90
C TRP A 8 -4.96 -0.48 1.10
N SER A 9 -4.81 -0.52 -0.21
CA SER A 9 -5.48 0.42 -1.10
C SER A 9 -7.00 0.26 -1.06
N LEU A 10 -7.49 -0.96 -0.87
CA LEU A 10 -8.91 -1.23 -0.81
C LEU A 10 -9.59 -0.70 0.44
N ALA A 11 -8.87 -0.69 1.58
CA ALA A 11 -9.39 -0.14 2.84
C ALA A 11 -9.33 1.40 2.90
N ALA A 12 -8.32 2.00 2.26
CA ALA A 12 -8.10 3.44 2.33
C ALA A 12 -8.84 4.22 1.24
N LEU A 13 -9.00 3.64 0.06
CA LEU A 13 -9.60 4.33 -1.08
C LEU A 13 -11.06 4.74 -0.86
N PRO A 14 -11.97 3.91 -0.30
CA PRO A 14 -13.33 4.37 0.00
C PRO A 14 -13.36 5.55 0.96
N LEU A 15 -12.40 5.62 1.89
CA LEU A 15 -12.28 6.74 2.82
C LEU A 15 -11.74 8.00 2.12
N ALA A 16 -10.67 7.87 1.32
CA ALA A 16 -10.02 8.98 0.64
C ALA A 16 -10.92 9.62 -0.44
N ILE A 17 -11.64 8.83 -1.23
CA ILE A 17 -12.56 9.34 -2.26
C ILE A 17 -13.81 9.98 -1.61
N GLY A 18 -14.19 9.55 -0.39
CA GLY A 18 -15.24 10.21 0.40
C GLY A 18 -14.92 11.67 0.68
N LEU A 19 -13.67 11.99 0.82
CA LEU A 19 -13.19 13.31 1.21
C LEU A 19 -12.84 14.19 0.00
N ALA A 20 -12.43 13.60 -1.12
CA ALA A 20 -12.12 14.35 -2.34
C ALA A 20 -13.35 15.05 -2.97
N SER A 21 -14.57 14.63 -2.66
CA SER A 21 -15.81 15.29 -3.11
C SER A 21 -16.17 16.57 -2.31
N PHE A 22 -15.40 16.93 -1.29
CA PHE A 22 -15.63 18.11 -0.43
C PHE A 22 -14.60 19.23 -0.59
N SER A 23 -13.94 19.36 -1.72
CA SER A 23 -13.21 20.59 -2.05
C SER A 23 -14.19 21.74 -2.38
N GLY A 24 -15.08 22.05 -1.46
CA GLY A 24 -15.78 23.32 -1.42
C GLY A 24 -14.77 24.40 -1.03
N SER A 25 -14.79 25.52 -1.72
CA SER A 25 -13.89 26.66 -1.54
C SER A 25 -13.73 27.03 -0.06
N ALA A 26 -12.63 26.59 0.54
CA ALA A 26 -12.14 27.17 1.77
C ALA A 26 -11.93 28.67 1.54
N ASN A 27 -12.17 29.50 2.54
CA ASN A 27 -11.83 30.92 2.44
C ASN A 27 -10.31 31.05 2.57
N ALA A 28 -9.61 30.84 1.45
CA ALA A 28 -8.19 31.06 1.34
C ALA A 28 -7.82 32.48 1.77
N VAL A 29 -6.76 32.61 2.54
CA VAL A 29 -6.21 33.94 2.85
C VAL A 29 -5.40 34.41 1.65
N SER A 30 -5.97 35.30 0.85
CA SER A 30 -5.26 35.91 -0.28
C SER A 30 -4.66 37.24 0.15
N PHE A 31 -3.39 37.46 -0.19
CA PHE A 31 -2.64 38.69 0.07
C PHE A 31 -1.58 38.93 -0.99
N ASN A 32 -1.13 40.18 -1.12
CA ASN A 32 -0.09 40.52 -2.09
C ASN A 32 1.22 40.90 -1.38
N ILE A 33 2.33 40.44 -1.93
CA ILE A 33 3.68 40.84 -1.53
C ILE A 33 4.31 41.56 -2.73
N GLY A 34 4.08 42.88 -2.81
CA GLY A 34 4.41 43.66 -4.01
C GLY A 34 3.57 43.22 -5.21
N GLU A 35 4.22 42.72 -6.26
CA GLU A 35 3.56 42.19 -7.48
C GLU A 35 3.25 40.68 -7.40
N VAL A 36 3.65 40.01 -6.30
CA VAL A 36 3.40 38.59 -6.09
C VAL A 36 2.05 38.42 -5.40
N GLU A 37 1.14 37.69 -6.03
CA GLU A 37 -0.11 37.23 -5.42
C GLU A 37 0.18 35.97 -4.59
N ALA A 38 -0.26 35.95 -3.33
CA ALA A 38 -0.11 34.81 -2.41
C ALA A 38 -1.49 34.33 -1.98
N GLN A 39 -1.67 33.01 -2.00
CA GLN A 39 -2.86 32.33 -1.50
C GLN A 39 -2.43 31.27 -0.50
N LEU A 40 -2.99 31.31 0.71
CA LEU A 40 -2.74 30.35 1.78
C LEU A 40 -4.04 29.66 2.15
N ASP A 41 -4.08 28.34 1.97
CA ASP A 41 -5.16 27.46 2.41
C ASP A 41 -4.68 26.61 3.56
N SER A 42 -5.46 26.55 4.63
CA SER A 42 -5.11 25.82 5.86
C SER A 42 -6.24 24.92 6.30
N GLN A 43 -5.91 23.72 6.72
CA GLN A 43 -6.85 22.76 7.29
C GLN A 43 -6.29 22.17 8.56
N LEU A 44 -7.10 22.16 9.62
CA LEU A 44 -6.82 21.45 10.88
C LEU A 44 -7.90 20.40 11.10
N SER A 45 -7.52 19.24 11.60
CA SER A 45 -8.47 18.19 11.92
C SER A 45 -8.06 17.37 13.13
N ILE A 46 -9.08 16.82 13.80
CA ILE A 46 -8.95 15.81 14.86
C ILE A 46 -9.78 14.60 14.45
N GLY A 47 -9.37 13.43 14.91
CA GLY A 47 -10.14 12.21 14.64
C GLY A 47 -9.73 11.05 15.51
N ALA A 48 -10.57 10.02 15.50
CA ALA A 48 -10.30 8.76 16.18
C ALA A 48 -10.82 7.59 15.37
N SER A 49 -10.15 6.45 15.50
CA SER A 49 -10.55 5.18 14.90
C SER A 49 -10.51 4.07 15.93
N MET A 50 -11.51 3.17 15.87
CA MET A 50 -11.71 2.09 16.83
C MET A 50 -11.96 0.77 16.08
N SER A 51 -11.34 -0.32 16.54
CA SER A 51 -11.63 -1.67 16.09
C SER A 51 -13.05 -2.09 16.46
N THR A 52 -13.76 -2.72 15.53
CA THR A 52 -15.14 -3.20 15.77
C THR A 52 -15.28 -4.73 15.65
N SER A 53 -14.23 -5.43 15.19
CA SER A 53 -14.16 -6.89 15.15
C SER A 53 -13.13 -7.44 16.14
N GLY A 54 -13.33 -8.66 16.61
CA GLY A 54 -12.33 -9.40 17.37
C GLY A 54 -11.32 -10.08 16.44
N ARG A 55 -10.23 -10.57 17.03
CA ARG A 55 -9.13 -11.27 16.33
C ARG A 55 -9.62 -12.57 15.69
N ASP A 56 -9.24 -12.81 14.43
CA ASP A 56 -9.47 -14.10 13.77
C ASP A 56 -8.30 -15.04 14.06
N LYS A 57 -8.59 -16.21 14.66
CA LYS A 57 -7.60 -17.21 15.06
C LYS A 57 -6.69 -17.68 13.92
N ARG A 58 -7.18 -17.65 12.69
CA ARG A 58 -6.42 -18.01 11.48
C ARG A 58 -5.27 -17.04 11.17
N LEU A 59 -5.32 -15.82 11.76
CA LEU A 59 -4.47 -14.69 11.40
C LEU A 59 -3.45 -14.32 12.48
N TYR A 60 -3.33 -15.09 13.57
CA TYR A 60 -2.26 -14.93 14.54
C TYR A 60 -1.71 -16.28 15.01
N TYR A 61 -0.47 -16.29 15.47
CA TYR A 61 0.27 -17.52 15.82
C TYR A 61 0.15 -17.89 17.29
N LEU A 62 -0.08 -16.96 18.20
CA LEU A 62 0.01 -17.19 19.67
C LEU A 62 -0.87 -18.37 20.12
N ARG A 63 -0.23 -19.52 20.35
CA ARG A 63 -0.91 -20.80 20.62
C ARG A 63 -1.64 -20.82 21.96
N SER A 64 -1.12 -20.11 22.97
CA SER A 64 -1.77 -19.96 24.27
C SER A 64 -3.17 -19.30 24.16
N GLU A 65 -3.40 -18.51 23.14
CA GLU A 65 -4.68 -17.86 22.84
C GLU A 65 -5.48 -18.55 21.72
N GLY A 66 -5.02 -19.72 21.27
CA GLY A 66 -5.69 -20.52 20.26
C GLY A 66 -5.42 -20.09 18.83
N GLY A 67 -4.32 -19.38 18.57
CA GLY A 67 -3.89 -18.97 17.24
C GLY A 67 -3.59 -20.16 16.32
N GLU A 68 -3.93 -20.01 15.02
CA GLU A 68 -3.87 -21.07 14.01
C GLU A 68 -2.98 -20.70 12.81
N ALA A 69 -2.43 -19.50 12.76
CA ALA A 69 -1.56 -19.06 11.67
C ALA A 69 -0.29 -19.93 11.56
N ALA A 70 0.25 -20.04 10.35
CA ALA A 70 1.46 -20.80 10.09
C ALA A 70 2.75 -20.04 10.46
N ALA A 71 2.68 -18.71 10.56
CA ALA A 71 3.82 -17.85 10.89
C ALA A 71 3.39 -16.70 11.80
N ARG A 72 4.38 -16.16 12.50
CA ARG A 72 4.29 -15.06 13.47
C ARG A 72 5.05 -13.81 12.99
N THR A 73 4.99 -13.49 11.72
CA THR A 73 5.75 -12.39 11.13
C THR A 73 4.86 -11.28 10.60
N SER A 74 3.58 -11.31 11.05
CA SER A 74 2.55 -10.45 10.48
C SER A 74 1.33 -10.29 11.38
N ASP A 75 1.45 -10.61 12.65
CA ASP A 75 0.32 -10.66 13.59
C ASP A 75 0.47 -9.73 14.80
N ASP A 76 1.60 -9.06 14.98
CA ASP A 76 1.82 -8.11 16.08
C ASP A 76 0.70 -7.06 16.20
N GLY A 77 0.25 -6.48 15.07
CA GLY A 77 -0.86 -5.55 15.06
C GLY A 77 -2.21 -6.17 15.45
N ARG A 78 -2.33 -7.52 15.38
CA ARG A 78 -3.50 -8.24 15.89
C ARG A 78 -3.39 -8.48 17.38
N LEU A 79 -2.19 -8.82 17.82
CA LEU A 79 -1.92 -9.05 19.24
C LEU A 79 -1.99 -7.75 20.05
N ASN A 80 -1.75 -6.60 19.41
CA ASN A 80 -1.83 -5.27 20.04
C ASN A 80 -3.26 -4.73 20.21
N TYR A 81 -4.23 -5.17 19.40
CA TYR A 81 -5.57 -4.58 19.41
C TYR A 81 -6.66 -5.65 19.33
N ASP A 82 -7.68 -5.50 20.15
CA ASP A 82 -8.90 -6.32 20.14
C ASP A 82 -10.13 -5.46 19.83
N LYS A 83 -11.29 -6.10 19.86
CA LYS A 83 -12.58 -5.43 19.63
C LYS A 83 -12.83 -4.34 20.68
N GLY A 84 -13.09 -3.14 20.21
CA GLY A 84 -13.37 -1.97 21.05
C GLY A 84 -12.15 -1.08 21.32
N ASP A 85 -10.95 -1.54 20.95
CA ASP A 85 -9.74 -0.75 21.15
C ASP A 85 -9.67 0.40 20.16
N VAL A 86 -9.29 1.56 20.67
CA VAL A 86 -9.01 2.74 19.85
C VAL A 86 -7.58 2.65 19.38
N PHE A 87 -7.37 2.54 18.07
CA PHE A 87 -6.04 2.38 17.50
C PHE A 87 -5.45 3.66 16.89
N SER A 88 -6.21 4.75 16.86
CA SER A 88 -5.74 6.08 16.44
C SER A 88 -6.56 7.17 17.13
N LYS A 89 -5.86 8.18 17.67
CA LYS A 89 -6.40 9.43 18.21
C LYS A 89 -5.52 10.56 17.69
N ILE A 90 -5.88 11.15 16.56
CA ILE A 90 -4.97 12.01 15.82
C ILE A 90 -5.41 13.47 15.78
N PHE A 91 -4.43 14.37 15.92
CA PHE A 91 -4.50 15.76 15.50
C PHE A 91 -3.58 15.96 14.29
N LYS A 92 -4.07 16.61 13.24
CA LYS A 92 -3.28 16.90 12.04
C LYS A 92 -3.62 18.25 11.45
N GLY A 93 -2.64 18.81 10.72
CA GLY A 93 -2.79 20.05 9.96
C GLY A 93 -2.13 19.92 8.59
N SER A 94 -2.71 20.60 7.59
CA SER A 94 -2.17 20.72 6.24
C SER A 94 -2.26 22.18 5.80
N HIS A 95 -1.22 22.67 5.13
CA HIS A 95 -1.12 24.04 4.65
C HIS A 95 -0.61 24.05 3.21
N ASP A 96 -1.34 24.74 2.33
CA ASP A 96 -1.03 24.92 0.92
C ASP A 96 -0.74 26.42 0.69
N LEU A 97 0.44 26.74 0.20
CA LEU A 97 0.84 28.10 -0.19
C LEU A 97 1.12 28.15 -1.68
N GLU A 98 0.37 28.97 -2.40
CA GLU A 98 0.64 29.28 -3.79
C GLU A 98 1.11 30.74 -3.92
N LEU A 99 2.20 30.94 -4.65
CA LEU A 99 2.75 32.25 -4.98
C LEU A 99 2.72 32.41 -6.51
N ARG A 100 2.14 33.51 -7.02
CA ARG A 100 2.00 33.80 -8.46
C ARG A 100 2.65 35.14 -8.80
N TYR A 101 3.44 35.14 -9.88
CA TYR A 101 4.03 36.33 -10.46
C TYR A 101 3.95 36.24 -11.99
N GLY A 102 2.99 36.90 -12.60
CA GLY A 102 2.71 36.77 -14.03
C GLY A 102 2.43 35.31 -14.42
N ASP A 103 3.18 34.82 -15.40
CA ASP A 103 3.08 33.42 -15.90
C ASP A 103 3.85 32.40 -15.06
N SER A 104 4.56 32.84 -14.02
CA SER A 104 5.37 32.00 -13.15
C SER A 104 4.76 31.90 -11.76
N GLY A 105 5.07 30.81 -11.05
CA GLY A 105 4.68 30.67 -9.67
C GLY A 105 5.46 29.58 -8.93
N ALA A 106 5.13 29.46 -7.65
CA ALA A 106 5.62 28.40 -6.78
C ALA A 106 4.44 27.86 -5.96
N PHE A 107 4.46 26.55 -5.74
CA PHE A 107 3.50 25.89 -4.89
C PHE A 107 4.23 25.10 -3.81
N ILE A 108 3.77 25.25 -2.56
CA ILE A 108 4.34 24.57 -1.39
C ILE A 108 3.19 23.99 -0.57
N ARG A 109 3.27 22.69 -0.26
CA ARG A 109 2.35 21.99 0.64
C ARG A 109 3.11 21.30 1.74
N GLY A 110 2.68 21.48 2.97
CA GLY A 110 3.21 20.78 4.13
C GLY A 110 2.10 20.28 5.03
N ASN A 111 2.37 19.18 5.72
CA ASN A 111 1.47 18.64 6.73
C ASN A 111 2.24 18.25 8.00
N TYR A 112 1.50 18.10 9.10
CA TYR A 112 2.01 17.57 10.36
C TYR A 112 0.90 16.80 11.07
N TRP A 113 1.30 15.86 11.93
CA TRP A 113 0.38 15.03 12.70
C TRP A 113 0.97 14.66 14.06
N TYR A 114 0.08 14.35 14.98
CA TYR A 114 0.37 13.73 16.26
C TYR A 114 -0.75 12.75 16.59
N ASP A 115 -0.44 11.47 16.60
CA ASP A 115 -1.36 10.40 16.99
C ASP A 115 -1.04 9.97 18.41
N PHE A 116 -1.91 10.35 19.34
CA PHE A 116 -1.75 10.10 20.79
C PHE A 116 -1.77 8.61 21.10
N GLU A 117 -2.46 7.78 20.30
CA GLU A 117 -2.52 6.34 20.55
C GLU A 117 -1.21 5.65 20.20
N THR A 118 -0.71 5.91 19.01
CA THR A 118 0.54 5.28 18.55
C THR A 118 1.79 5.89 19.20
N LYS A 119 1.69 7.10 19.76
CA LYS A 119 2.81 7.81 20.37
C LYS A 119 2.93 7.61 21.87
N ASP A 120 1.83 7.67 22.58
CA ASP A 120 1.76 7.71 24.05
C ASP A 120 0.89 6.59 24.63
N GLY A 121 0.18 5.82 23.78
CA GLY A 121 -0.69 4.72 24.19
C GLY A 121 0.08 3.47 24.60
N HIS A 122 -0.60 2.59 25.34
CA HIS A 122 -0.14 1.25 25.68
C HIS A 122 -0.95 0.25 24.90
N GLN A 123 -0.26 -0.63 24.17
CA GLN A 123 -0.87 -1.72 23.41
C GLN A 123 -0.72 -3.03 24.18
N GLU A 124 -1.62 -3.98 23.92
CA GLU A 124 -1.67 -5.25 24.68
C GLU A 124 -0.42 -6.11 24.58
N PHE A 125 0.14 -6.23 23.38
CA PHE A 125 1.29 -7.11 23.14
C PHE A 125 2.62 -6.38 23.35
N TYR A 126 2.80 -5.19 22.76
CA TYR A 126 3.92 -4.28 23.05
C TYR A 126 3.64 -2.86 22.56
N ASP A 127 4.25 -1.90 23.23
CA ASP A 127 4.10 -0.48 22.90
C ASP A 127 4.76 -0.13 21.56
N ILE A 128 4.04 0.60 20.70
CA ILE A 128 4.55 1.01 19.41
C ILE A 128 5.71 2.01 19.61
N SER A 129 6.82 1.76 18.94
CA SER A 129 8.03 2.58 19.04
C SER A 129 8.29 3.39 17.77
N ASP A 130 8.76 4.62 17.93
CA ASP A 130 9.27 5.48 16.86
C ASP A 130 10.78 5.32 16.61
N SER A 131 11.47 4.50 17.44
CA SER A 131 12.92 4.33 17.37
C SER A 131 13.35 3.65 16.08
N GLY A 132 14.29 4.24 15.34
CA GLY A 132 14.78 3.70 14.06
C GLY A 132 13.79 3.74 12.90
N ARG A 133 12.56 4.26 13.09
CA ARG A 133 11.51 4.31 12.08
C ARG A 133 11.76 5.38 11.03
N HIS A 134 11.27 5.14 9.82
CA HIS A 134 11.15 6.18 8.80
C HIS A 134 10.29 7.34 9.34
N PRO A 135 10.58 8.63 9.03
CA PRO A 135 9.81 9.76 9.57
C PRO A 135 8.29 9.64 9.40
N LEU A 136 7.82 9.11 8.27
CA LEU A 136 6.38 8.94 7.97
C LEU A 136 5.73 7.74 8.70
N GLN A 137 6.52 6.83 9.26
CA GLN A 137 6.03 5.67 10.04
C GLN A 137 5.80 6.02 11.52
N LYS A 138 6.23 7.19 11.95
CA LYS A 138 6.15 7.61 13.35
C LYS A 138 4.75 8.07 13.74
N GLY A 139 4.43 7.92 15.01
CA GLY A 139 3.19 8.43 15.60
C GLY A 139 3.06 9.95 15.53
N SER A 140 4.16 10.69 15.33
CA SER A 140 4.13 12.14 15.12
C SER A 140 5.18 12.58 14.11
N GLY A 141 4.89 13.65 13.37
CA GLY A 141 5.83 14.16 12.37
C GLY A 141 5.38 15.43 11.68
N ILE A 142 6.29 15.94 10.87
CA ILE A 142 6.08 17.02 9.91
C ILE A 142 6.65 16.60 8.56
N GLN A 143 5.97 16.93 7.48
CA GLN A 143 6.35 16.55 6.14
C GLN A 143 6.16 17.73 5.17
N LEU A 144 7.15 17.93 4.31
CA LEU A 144 6.99 18.72 3.09
C LEU A 144 6.46 17.78 2.00
N LEU A 145 5.23 17.99 1.54
CA LEU A 145 4.63 17.29 0.41
C LEU A 145 5.10 17.92 -0.90
N ASP A 146 4.28 18.76 -1.50
CA ASP A 146 4.64 19.46 -2.74
C ASP A 146 5.57 20.65 -2.47
N ALA A 147 6.54 20.86 -3.36
CA ALA A 147 7.39 22.04 -3.38
C ALA A 147 8.00 22.19 -4.77
N PHE A 148 7.36 22.96 -5.63
CA PHE A 148 7.81 23.15 -7.01
C PHE A 148 7.58 24.59 -7.49
N VAL A 149 8.38 24.98 -8.49
CA VAL A 149 8.18 26.18 -9.28
C VAL A 149 7.60 25.81 -10.63
N TYR A 150 6.83 26.71 -11.21
CA TYR A 150 6.25 26.51 -12.53
C TYR A 150 6.29 27.77 -13.39
N HIS A 151 6.27 27.56 -14.69
CA HIS A 151 6.15 28.61 -15.67
C HIS A 151 5.22 28.18 -16.80
N ASN A 152 4.24 29.02 -17.10
CA ASN A 152 3.36 28.84 -18.24
C ASN A 152 3.92 29.62 -19.44
N TYR A 153 3.91 29.01 -20.60
CA TYR A 153 4.38 29.62 -21.84
C TYR A 153 3.53 29.17 -23.02
N SER A 154 3.78 29.75 -24.19
CA SER A 154 3.12 29.32 -25.41
C SER A 154 4.11 29.23 -26.56
N ILE A 155 4.00 28.16 -27.37
CA ILE A 155 4.73 28.02 -28.62
C ILE A 155 3.73 28.26 -29.77
N GLY A 156 3.81 29.41 -30.40
CA GLY A 156 2.76 29.86 -31.29
C GLY A 156 1.44 30.11 -30.54
N GLN A 157 0.39 29.35 -30.89
CA GLN A 157 -0.90 29.39 -30.20
C GLN A 157 -1.08 28.24 -29.20
N ASN A 158 -0.11 27.31 -29.11
CA ASN A 158 -0.22 26.14 -28.29
C ASN A 158 0.35 26.39 -26.88
N PRO A 159 -0.46 26.23 -25.82
CA PRO A 159 -0.01 26.45 -24.45
C PRO A 159 0.96 25.37 -24.00
N GLY A 160 1.88 25.74 -23.12
CA GLY A 160 2.81 24.86 -22.45
C GLY A 160 2.97 25.22 -20.97
N ASN A 161 3.40 24.25 -20.19
CA ASN A 161 3.71 24.42 -18.77
C ASN A 161 4.97 23.59 -18.45
N VAL A 162 5.88 24.17 -17.70
CA VAL A 162 7.03 23.47 -17.15
C VAL A 162 7.00 23.58 -15.64
N ARG A 163 7.30 22.47 -14.94
CA ARG A 163 7.40 22.42 -13.48
C ARG A 163 8.72 21.76 -13.08
N LEU A 164 9.34 22.30 -12.04
CA LEU A 164 10.56 21.76 -11.47
C LEU A 164 10.44 21.73 -9.95
N GLY A 165 10.63 20.57 -9.37
CA GLY A 165 10.60 20.36 -7.93
C GLY A 165 9.79 19.15 -7.53
N ARG A 166 9.40 19.12 -6.27
CA ARG A 166 8.69 18.01 -5.64
C ARG A 166 7.20 18.12 -5.93
N GLN A 167 6.64 17.16 -6.67
CA GLN A 167 5.27 17.22 -7.20
C GLN A 167 4.68 15.82 -7.44
N VAL A 168 3.36 15.77 -7.52
CA VAL A 168 2.59 14.58 -7.94
C VAL A 168 2.24 14.72 -9.41
N VAL A 169 2.44 13.66 -10.18
CA VAL A 169 1.97 13.50 -11.56
C VAL A 169 1.11 12.26 -11.64
N SER A 170 -0.12 12.38 -12.11
CA SER A 170 -1.08 11.29 -12.22
C SER A 170 -1.47 11.08 -13.67
N TRP A 171 -1.24 9.86 -14.19
CA TRP A 171 -1.61 9.43 -15.53
C TRP A 171 -2.57 8.25 -15.47
N GLY A 172 -3.35 8.06 -16.55
CA GLY A 172 -4.32 6.98 -16.64
C GLY A 172 -5.69 7.34 -16.09
N GLU A 173 -6.61 6.38 -16.14
CA GLU A 173 -8.04 6.54 -15.84
C GLU A 173 -8.52 5.64 -14.68
N GLY A 174 -7.62 4.92 -14.02
CA GLY A 174 -7.95 4.07 -12.87
C GLY A 174 -8.45 4.90 -11.69
N VAL A 175 -9.57 4.48 -11.10
CA VAL A 175 -10.25 5.20 -9.99
C VAL A 175 -9.97 4.53 -8.65
N PHE A 176 -10.23 3.22 -8.53
CA PHE A 176 -10.11 2.45 -7.29
C PHE A 176 -9.06 1.36 -7.37
N ILE A 177 -8.89 0.76 -8.57
CA ILE A 177 -8.00 -0.38 -8.79
C ILE A 177 -6.60 0.12 -9.14
N GLN A 178 -5.66 -0.11 -8.25
CA GLN A 178 -4.28 0.35 -8.40
C GLN A 178 -3.47 -0.51 -9.38
N ASN A 179 -2.20 -0.14 -9.58
CA ASN A 179 -1.24 -0.77 -10.50
C ASN A 179 -1.59 -0.65 -12.00
N GLY A 180 -2.48 0.25 -12.36
CA GLY A 180 -2.72 0.65 -13.74
C GLY A 180 -1.57 1.51 -14.30
N ILE A 181 -1.93 2.48 -15.12
CA ILE A 181 -0.97 3.43 -15.69
C ILE A 181 -0.41 4.36 -14.62
N ASN A 182 -1.18 4.68 -13.58
CA ASN A 182 -0.75 5.55 -12.48
C ASN A 182 0.23 4.85 -11.53
N ALA A 183 1.51 4.83 -11.89
CA ALA A 183 2.59 4.21 -11.12
C ALA A 183 3.76 5.17 -10.82
N ILE A 184 3.56 6.47 -11.05
CA ILE A 184 4.64 7.48 -11.03
C ILE A 184 5.04 7.83 -9.59
N ASN A 185 4.07 8.02 -8.70
CA ASN A 185 4.29 8.45 -7.33
C ASN A 185 4.19 7.30 -6.34
N PRO A 186 5.05 7.25 -5.31
CA PRO A 186 4.87 6.36 -4.16
C PRO A 186 3.73 6.81 -3.26
N ILE A 187 3.36 5.98 -2.30
CA ILE A 187 2.32 6.28 -1.32
C ILE A 187 2.83 6.17 0.13
N ASP A 188 2.21 6.92 1.03
CA ASP A 188 2.23 6.67 2.48
C ASP A 188 0.97 5.87 2.85
N ALA A 189 1.15 4.59 3.14
CA ALA A 189 0.03 3.70 3.45
C ALA A 189 -0.69 4.12 4.74
N SER A 190 0.04 4.61 5.74
CA SER A 190 -0.52 5.04 7.01
C SER A 190 -1.37 6.30 6.89
N ALA A 191 -0.95 7.23 6.02
CA ALA A 191 -1.67 8.49 5.83
C ALA A 191 -3.10 8.26 5.31
N PHE A 192 -3.30 7.30 4.39
CA PHE A 192 -4.64 6.96 3.89
C PHE A 192 -5.59 6.37 4.92
N ARG A 193 -5.07 5.88 6.06
CA ARG A 193 -5.85 5.22 7.10
C ARG A 193 -6.15 6.11 8.29
N ARG A 194 -5.54 7.28 8.34
CA ARG A 194 -5.79 8.27 9.38
C ARG A 194 -7.23 8.78 9.30
N PRO A 195 -7.93 8.94 10.43
CA PRO A 195 -9.26 9.54 10.44
C PRO A 195 -9.27 10.88 9.71
N GLY A 196 -10.24 11.10 8.81
CA GLY A 196 -10.32 12.30 8.00
C GLY A 196 -9.15 12.48 7.01
N ALA A 197 -8.56 11.37 6.50
CA ALA A 197 -7.50 11.43 5.51
C ALA A 197 -7.99 11.99 4.17
N GLU A 198 -7.13 12.77 3.52
CA GLU A 198 -7.34 13.24 2.16
C GLU A 198 -6.35 12.56 1.19
N LEU A 199 -6.76 12.40 -0.08
CA LEU A 199 -5.94 11.78 -1.11
C LEU A 199 -4.56 12.45 -1.23
N LYS A 200 -4.51 13.78 -1.13
CA LYS A 200 -3.28 14.58 -1.20
C LYS A 200 -2.28 14.28 -0.08
N GLU A 201 -2.72 13.72 1.04
CA GLU A 201 -1.84 13.37 2.16
C GLU A 201 -1.12 12.03 1.95
N GLY A 202 -1.73 11.12 1.21
CA GLY A 202 -1.20 9.78 1.01
C GLY A 202 -0.39 9.60 -0.28
N LEU A 203 -0.56 10.46 -1.29
CA LEU A 203 0.30 10.46 -2.47
C LEU A 203 1.58 11.23 -2.16
N LEU A 204 2.73 10.56 -2.26
CA LEU A 204 4.03 11.16 -1.98
C LEU A 204 4.57 11.85 -3.23
N PRO A 205 4.74 13.19 -3.21
CA PRO A 205 5.37 13.92 -4.30
C PRO A 205 6.85 13.54 -4.46
N VAL A 206 7.35 13.58 -5.69
CA VAL A 206 8.72 13.23 -6.06
C VAL A 206 9.36 14.41 -6.79
N GLU A 207 10.65 14.65 -6.53
CA GLU A 207 11.45 15.67 -7.22
C GLU A 207 11.59 15.29 -8.70
N MET A 208 11.03 16.12 -9.58
CA MET A 208 11.08 15.88 -11.02
C MET A 208 11.00 17.18 -11.85
N LEU A 209 11.50 17.08 -13.06
CA LEU A 209 11.16 17.98 -14.16
C LEU A 209 9.92 17.42 -14.85
N TYR A 210 8.89 18.24 -15.03
CA TYR A 210 7.69 17.91 -15.76
C TYR A 210 7.41 18.97 -16.81
N ILE A 211 6.98 18.55 -17.99
CA ILE A 211 6.62 19.42 -19.11
C ILE A 211 5.28 18.93 -19.67
N SER A 212 4.38 19.88 -19.91
CA SER A 212 3.15 19.68 -20.68
C SER A 212 3.14 20.67 -21.83
N GLN A 213 2.83 20.21 -23.05
CA GLN A 213 2.83 21.02 -24.27
C GLN A 213 1.68 20.64 -25.19
N GLY A 214 0.85 21.60 -25.55
CA GLY A 214 -0.07 21.49 -26.67
C GLY A 214 0.72 21.39 -27.99
N LEU A 215 0.51 20.33 -28.77
CA LEU A 215 1.16 20.13 -30.06
C LEU A 215 0.27 20.61 -31.21
N THR A 216 -1.03 20.37 -31.10
CA THR A 216 -2.09 20.88 -31.99
C THR A 216 -3.32 21.24 -31.16
N GLU A 217 -4.41 21.66 -31.79
CA GLU A 217 -5.70 21.92 -31.12
C GLU A 217 -6.23 20.67 -30.38
N ASN A 218 -5.93 19.47 -30.89
CA ASN A 218 -6.47 18.20 -30.40
C ASN A 218 -5.41 17.21 -29.88
N LEU A 219 -4.14 17.59 -29.85
CA LEU A 219 -3.05 16.72 -29.40
C LEU A 219 -2.17 17.47 -28.42
N SER A 220 -1.94 16.88 -27.25
CA SER A 220 -0.98 17.33 -26.27
C SER A 220 0.03 16.25 -25.91
N MET A 221 1.15 16.66 -25.36
CA MET A 221 2.22 15.81 -24.86
C MET A 221 2.54 16.19 -23.42
N GLU A 222 2.78 15.21 -22.59
CA GLU A 222 3.34 15.36 -21.25
C GLU A 222 4.61 14.52 -21.14
N ALA A 223 5.60 15.00 -20.41
CA ALA A 223 6.80 14.23 -20.12
C ALA A 223 7.33 14.55 -18.71
N PHE A 224 7.91 13.58 -18.07
CA PHE A 224 8.62 13.78 -16.80
C PHE A 224 9.97 13.08 -16.81
N TYR A 225 10.89 13.62 -16.00
CA TYR A 225 12.13 12.97 -15.57
C TYR A 225 12.27 13.14 -14.06
N GLN A 226 12.33 12.05 -13.30
CA GLN A 226 12.52 12.08 -11.86
C GLN A 226 13.98 12.27 -11.52
N LEU A 227 14.25 13.18 -10.58
CA LEU A 227 15.57 13.56 -10.12
C LEU A 227 15.98 12.81 -8.85
N LYS A 228 15.00 12.24 -8.15
CA LYS A 228 15.21 11.47 -6.93
C LYS A 228 14.19 10.34 -6.83
N TRP A 229 14.65 9.20 -6.32
CA TRP A 229 13.79 8.07 -6.05
C TRP A 229 13.23 8.12 -4.62
N HIS A 230 11.96 7.76 -4.46
CA HIS A 230 11.31 7.53 -3.17
C HIS A 230 10.47 6.26 -3.22
N GLY A 231 10.53 5.47 -2.15
CA GLY A 231 9.72 4.27 -1.99
C GLY A 231 8.37 4.55 -1.32
N THR A 232 7.44 3.62 -1.48
CA THR A 232 6.21 3.56 -0.69
C THR A 232 6.56 3.31 0.77
N VAL A 233 5.91 4.04 1.66
CA VAL A 233 6.10 3.91 3.10
C VAL A 233 5.02 2.99 3.67
N ALA A 234 5.46 1.85 4.23
CA ALA A 234 4.59 0.90 4.92
C ALA A 234 4.22 1.38 6.32
N ASP A 235 3.16 0.81 6.91
CA ASP A 235 2.82 1.06 8.31
C ASP A 235 3.96 0.63 9.25
N ASN A 236 4.03 1.25 10.43
CA ASN A 236 4.91 0.80 11.50
C ASN A 236 4.48 -0.58 12.00
N CYS A 237 5.43 -1.43 12.44
CA CYS A 237 5.09 -2.73 13.02
C CYS A 237 4.24 -2.57 14.28
N GLY A 238 3.35 -3.51 14.51
CA GLY A 238 2.43 -3.53 15.65
C GLY A 238 1.26 -2.54 15.56
N THR A 239 1.17 -1.68 14.52
CA THR A 239 -0.02 -0.84 14.32
C THR A 239 -1.20 -1.66 13.79
N PHE A 240 -2.42 -1.21 14.03
CA PHE A 240 -3.65 -1.95 13.71
C PHE A 240 -3.71 -2.48 12.27
N PHE A 241 -3.29 -1.70 11.31
CA PHE A 241 -3.26 -2.10 9.90
C PHE A 241 -1.90 -2.64 9.43
N SER A 242 -0.91 -2.77 10.31
CA SER A 242 0.33 -3.43 9.94
C SER A 242 0.06 -4.85 9.47
N THR A 243 0.48 -5.14 8.26
CA THR A 243 0.31 -6.46 7.64
C THR A 243 1.63 -7.22 7.59
N THR A 244 2.68 -6.67 8.17
CA THR A 244 3.99 -7.30 8.29
C THR A 244 4.79 -6.65 9.42
N ASP A 245 5.33 -7.46 10.30
CA ASP A 245 6.08 -7.01 11.47
C ASP A 245 7.54 -6.73 11.13
N VAL A 246 7.98 -7.07 9.91
CA VAL A 246 9.39 -7.06 9.50
C VAL A 246 9.74 -6.01 8.46
N ALA A 247 8.75 -5.34 7.81
CA ALA A 247 9.04 -4.43 6.70
C ALA A 247 9.44 -3.03 7.14
N ALA A 248 8.86 -2.50 8.21
CA ALA A 248 9.19 -1.16 8.68
C ALA A 248 10.64 -1.06 9.13
N ARG A 249 11.29 0.07 8.89
CA ARG A 249 12.66 0.32 9.37
C ARG A 249 12.68 0.26 10.89
N GLY A 250 13.70 -0.38 11.46
CA GLY A 250 13.85 -0.54 12.91
C GLY A 250 13.01 -1.66 13.52
N CYS A 251 12.21 -2.40 12.74
CA CYS A 251 11.54 -3.64 13.16
C CYS A 251 12.41 -4.85 12.78
N ASN A 252 13.65 -4.88 13.26
CA ASN A 252 14.70 -5.76 12.76
C ASN A 252 14.71 -7.14 13.42
N ASP A 253 13.98 -7.31 14.52
CA ASP A 253 13.92 -8.46 15.42
C ASP A 253 12.60 -9.25 15.31
N ARG A 254 11.76 -8.92 14.34
CA ARG A 254 10.39 -9.47 14.24
C ARG A 254 10.22 -10.63 13.24
N LEU A 255 11.26 -11.06 12.52
CA LEU A 255 11.21 -12.27 11.71
C LEU A 255 11.47 -13.51 12.58
N VAL A 256 10.54 -13.81 13.47
CA VAL A 256 10.65 -14.92 14.42
C VAL A 256 10.55 -16.25 13.68
N TRP A 257 11.50 -17.16 13.98
CA TRP A 257 11.60 -18.46 13.34
C TRP A 257 11.28 -19.63 14.27
N PHE A 258 11.82 -19.59 15.49
CA PHE A 258 11.60 -20.60 16.52
C PHE A 258 11.21 -19.96 17.85
N GLY A 259 10.52 -20.74 18.70
CA GLY A 259 10.12 -20.30 20.03
C GLY A 259 8.72 -19.70 20.07
N ALA A 260 8.38 -19.10 21.20
CA ALA A 260 7.14 -18.36 21.36
C ALA A 260 7.25 -16.99 20.68
N ASP A 261 6.11 -16.46 20.26
CA ASP A 261 6.00 -15.07 19.88
C ASP A 261 5.88 -14.23 21.15
N LEU A 262 6.91 -13.48 21.48
CA LEU A 262 7.01 -12.75 22.75
C LEU A 262 6.93 -11.24 22.53
N PRO A 263 6.49 -10.49 23.53
CA PRO A 263 6.59 -9.05 23.55
C PRO A 263 8.02 -8.56 23.29
N HIS A 264 8.16 -7.39 22.73
CA HIS A 264 9.44 -6.81 22.36
C HIS A 264 10.38 -6.67 23.58
N GLY A 265 11.61 -7.16 23.45
CA GLY A 265 12.61 -7.14 24.49
C GLY A 265 12.68 -8.38 25.40
N ASP A 266 11.72 -9.28 25.26
CA ASP A 266 11.71 -10.59 25.94
C ASP A 266 12.34 -11.71 25.09
N ALA A 267 13.09 -11.39 24.05
CA ALA A 267 13.98 -12.31 23.35
C ALA A 267 15.01 -12.86 24.35
N GLY A 268 14.49 -13.59 25.31
CA GLY A 268 15.24 -14.21 26.37
C GLY A 268 15.98 -15.41 25.83
N LEU A 269 17.21 -15.54 26.24
CA LEU A 269 17.90 -16.80 26.25
C LEU A 269 17.00 -17.82 26.94
N GLY A 270 16.54 -18.82 26.20
CA GLY A 270 15.88 -19.96 26.84
C GLY A 270 16.74 -20.55 27.93
N PRO A 271 16.20 -21.47 28.75
CA PRO A 271 16.93 -22.08 29.85
C PRO A 271 18.29 -22.59 29.38
N ALA A 272 19.31 -22.39 30.19
CA ALA A 272 20.68 -22.80 29.90
C ALA A 272 20.72 -24.21 29.34
N GLY A 273 21.14 -24.34 28.08
CA GLY A 273 21.19 -25.63 27.36
C GLY A 273 20.22 -25.76 26.18
N ASN A 274 19.30 -24.83 25.99
CA ASN A 274 18.50 -24.79 24.77
C ASN A 274 19.14 -23.82 23.76
N PRO A 275 19.79 -24.28 22.69
CA PRO A 275 20.42 -23.41 21.70
C PRO A 275 19.40 -22.56 20.89
N PHE A 276 18.11 -22.86 21.03
CA PHE A 276 17.03 -22.17 20.33
C PHE A 276 16.28 -21.17 21.21
N GLY A 277 16.77 -20.84 22.39
CA GLY A 277 16.21 -19.81 23.24
C GLY A 277 14.70 -19.90 23.48
N ALA A 278 14.14 -18.89 24.14
CA ALA A 278 12.69 -18.72 24.21
C ALA A 278 12.13 -18.27 22.84
N GLU A 279 12.92 -17.47 22.12
CA GLU A 279 12.61 -16.95 20.80
C GLU A 279 13.90 -16.85 19.96
N SER A 280 13.81 -17.18 18.68
CA SER A 280 14.91 -17.00 17.71
C SER A 280 14.38 -16.35 16.44
N TYR A 281 15.04 -15.31 15.98
CA TYR A 281 14.63 -14.56 14.81
C TYR A 281 15.74 -14.44 13.76
N ILE A 282 15.35 -14.21 12.50
CA ILE A 282 16.26 -13.90 11.39
C ILE A 282 16.43 -12.39 11.36
N VAL A 283 17.69 -11.93 11.48
CA VAL A 283 18.00 -10.49 11.49
C VAL A 283 17.87 -9.85 10.13
N ARG A 284 17.59 -8.54 10.11
CA ARG A 284 17.77 -7.71 8.93
C ARG A 284 19.26 -7.50 8.69
N ALA A 285 19.85 -8.35 7.85
CA ALA A 285 21.32 -8.52 7.73
C ALA A 285 22.01 -7.36 7.03
N HIS A 286 21.32 -6.66 6.14
CA HIS A 286 21.91 -5.60 5.33
C HIS A 286 21.01 -4.37 5.32
N LYS A 287 21.61 -3.22 4.99
CA LYS A 287 20.85 -2.04 4.61
C LYS A 287 19.98 -2.39 3.40
N ASP A 288 18.72 -1.95 3.42
CA ASP A 288 17.84 -2.11 2.28
C ASP A 288 18.47 -1.53 1.00
N LYS A 289 18.25 -2.21 -0.12
CA LYS A 289 18.67 -1.73 -1.43
C LYS A 289 17.60 -0.78 -1.98
N GLU A 290 17.82 0.50 -1.76
CA GLU A 290 17.05 1.54 -2.43
C GLU A 290 17.42 1.58 -3.91
N ALA A 291 16.44 1.92 -4.77
CA ALA A 291 16.71 2.10 -6.18
C ALA A 291 17.52 3.39 -6.43
N SER A 292 18.15 3.48 -7.58
CA SER A 292 18.90 4.68 -8.00
C SER A 292 17.97 5.88 -8.22
N ASP A 293 18.51 7.07 -8.04
CA ASP A 293 17.77 8.31 -8.28
C ASP A 293 17.53 8.57 -9.78
N SER A 294 18.34 8.01 -10.65
CA SER A 294 18.30 8.23 -12.10
C SER A 294 17.57 7.10 -12.84
N GLY A 295 17.20 7.34 -14.10
CA GLY A 295 16.61 6.32 -14.98
C GLY A 295 15.08 6.27 -14.96
N GLN A 296 14.42 7.17 -14.25
CA GLN A 296 12.96 7.21 -14.17
C GLN A 296 12.39 8.35 -15.02
N PHE A 297 11.68 8.00 -16.07
CA PHE A 297 11.12 8.96 -17.02
C PHE A 297 9.86 8.40 -17.70
N GLY A 298 9.07 9.27 -18.26
CA GLY A 298 7.90 8.88 -19.02
C GLY A 298 7.45 9.96 -19.99
N VAL A 299 6.67 9.53 -20.97
CA VAL A 299 5.99 10.37 -21.94
C VAL A 299 4.55 9.90 -22.10
N ALA A 300 3.64 10.86 -22.21
CA ALA A 300 2.24 10.65 -22.51
C ALA A 300 1.83 11.54 -23.70
N PHE A 301 0.98 11.00 -24.56
CA PHE A 301 0.28 11.77 -25.58
C PHE A 301 -1.22 11.65 -25.31
N ARG A 302 -1.94 12.79 -25.37
CA ARG A 302 -3.39 12.84 -25.25
C ARG A 302 -3.96 13.36 -26.54
N TRP A 303 -4.84 12.56 -27.14
CA TRP A 303 -5.50 12.90 -28.40
C TRP A 303 -7.01 13.02 -28.18
N PHE A 304 -7.51 14.22 -28.32
CA PHE A 304 -8.94 14.49 -28.32
C PHE A 304 -9.53 14.27 -29.72
N ALA A 305 -10.52 13.39 -29.83
CA ALA A 305 -11.14 12.98 -31.09
C ALA A 305 -12.62 13.42 -31.14
N PRO A 306 -12.94 14.64 -31.59
CA PRO A 306 -14.32 15.13 -31.64
C PRO A 306 -15.25 14.26 -32.47
N ALA A 307 -14.74 13.68 -33.57
CA ALA A 307 -15.50 12.81 -34.45
C ALA A 307 -15.86 11.46 -33.83
N LEU A 308 -15.21 11.08 -32.73
CA LEU A 308 -15.44 9.84 -31.97
C LEU A 308 -16.15 10.14 -30.64
N ASN A 309 -17.26 10.83 -30.70
CA ASN A 309 -18.06 11.21 -29.53
C ASN A 309 -17.27 12.01 -28.48
N ASN A 310 -16.41 12.93 -28.92
CA ASN A 310 -15.52 13.73 -28.05
C ASN A 310 -14.65 12.85 -27.13
N THR A 311 -14.21 11.70 -27.61
CA THR A 311 -13.36 10.79 -26.85
C THR A 311 -11.93 11.32 -26.78
N GLU A 312 -11.36 11.34 -25.59
CA GLU A 312 -9.93 11.53 -25.38
C GLU A 312 -9.23 10.16 -25.29
N PHE A 313 -8.17 9.98 -26.06
CA PHE A 313 -7.28 8.82 -25.97
C PHE A 313 -5.94 9.22 -25.37
N GLY A 314 -5.45 8.42 -24.43
CA GLY A 314 -4.12 8.54 -23.83
C GLY A 314 -3.20 7.42 -24.30
N PHE A 315 -1.92 7.74 -24.59
CA PHE A 315 -0.87 6.78 -24.95
C PHE A 315 0.34 7.04 -24.05
N TYR A 316 0.81 6.03 -23.35
CA TYR A 316 1.80 6.17 -22.29
C TYR A 316 2.96 5.21 -22.46
N ALA A 317 4.16 5.71 -22.20
CA ALA A 317 5.36 4.88 -22.06
C ALA A 317 6.23 5.44 -20.93
N MET A 318 6.66 4.57 -20.01
CA MET A 318 7.54 4.97 -18.92
C MET A 318 8.51 3.87 -18.51
N ASN A 319 9.65 4.29 -17.97
CA ASN A 319 10.58 3.48 -17.20
C ASN A 319 10.60 4.01 -15.77
N TYR A 320 10.40 3.13 -14.80
CA TYR A 320 10.39 3.50 -13.39
C TYR A 320 10.99 2.40 -12.53
N HIS A 321 11.34 2.75 -11.29
CA HIS A 321 11.82 1.80 -10.30
C HIS A 321 10.71 1.42 -9.33
N SER A 322 10.77 0.21 -8.80
CA SER A 322 9.76 -0.28 -7.86
C SER A 322 9.56 0.70 -6.71
N ARG A 323 8.31 1.07 -6.44
CA ARG A 323 7.94 1.84 -5.26
C ARG A 323 7.79 0.94 -4.03
N ASN A 324 7.44 -0.31 -4.26
CA ASN A 324 7.18 -1.27 -3.22
C ASN A 324 8.44 -2.05 -2.88
N PRO A 325 8.78 -2.22 -1.59
CA PRO A 325 9.89 -3.05 -1.16
C PRO A 325 9.57 -4.53 -1.44
N LEU A 326 10.55 -5.27 -1.94
CA LEU A 326 10.49 -6.71 -2.09
C LEU A 326 11.47 -7.37 -1.11
N TYR A 327 11.02 -8.43 -0.48
CA TYR A 327 11.77 -9.20 0.49
C TYR A 327 12.78 -10.12 -0.20
N SER A 328 14.03 -10.08 0.21
CA SER A 328 15.12 -10.93 -0.25
C SER A 328 15.96 -11.41 0.92
N ASN A 329 16.76 -12.45 0.72
CA ASN A 329 17.58 -13.06 1.76
C ASN A 329 19.06 -13.13 1.39
N VAL A 330 19.88 -13.34 2.42
CA VAL A 330 21.26 -13.82 2.33
C VAL A 330 21.33 -15.19 2.95
N LYS A 331 21.92 -16.16 2.27
CA LYS A 331 22.06 -17.55 2.74
C LYS A 331 22.91 -17.62 4.01
N GLY A 332 22.40 -18.27 5.04
CA GLY A 332 23.11 -18.50 6.28
C GLY A 332 24.09 -19.67 6.22
N GLY A 333 25.14 -19.61 7.05
CA GLY A 333 26.10 -20.68 7.26
C GLY A 333 25.83 -21.50 8.52
N PHE A 334 26.41 -22.69 8.57
CA PHE A 334 26.24 -23.66 9.66
C PHE A 334 26.74 -23.17 11.03
N ALA A 335 27.73 -22.27 11.06
CA ALA A 335 28.37 -21.81 12.29
C ALA A 335 27.42 -21.06 13.26
N ALA A 336 26.27 -20.63 12.78
CA ALA A 336 25.29 -19.92 13.60
C ALA A 336 24.52 -20.82 14.59
N PHE A 337 24.47 -22.12 14.36
CA PHE A 337 23.63 -23.05 15.13
C PHE A 337 24.26 -23.64 16.38
N GLY A 338 25.42 -23.32 16.77
CA GLY A 338 26.11 -23.93 17.91
C GLY A 338 26.81 -22.95 18.86
N GLN A 339 26.68 -21.70 18.62
CA GLN A 339 27.35 -20.67 19.41
C GLN A 339 26.31 -19.79 20.08
N ALA A 340 26.61 -19.34 21.28
CA ALA A 340 25.73 -18.58 22.15
C ALA A 340 24.75 -17.65 21.44
N PRO A 341 23.57 -17.40 22.04
CA PRO A 341 22.47 -16.71 21.45
C PRO A 341 22.95 -15.40 20.90
N VAL A 342 23.09 -15.44 19.67
CA VAL A 342 23.30 -14.30 18.86
C VAL A 342 21.91 -13.74 18.63
N GLU A 343 21.75 -12.47 18.82
CA GLU A 343 20.63 -11.74 18.29
C GLU A 343 20.32 -12.26 16.89
N GLY A 344 19.35 -13.17 16.79
CA GLY A 344 18.93 -13.78 15.55
C GLY A 344 19.83 -14.90 15.00
N ILE A 345 19.21 -15.83 14.30
CA ILE A 345 19.90 -16.76 13.40
C ILE A 345 20.37 -15.93 12.22
N GLY A 346 21.55 -15.31 12.29
CA GLY A 346 22.03 -14.60 11.15
C GLY A 346 22.72 -13.26 11.34
N GLY A 347 23.49 -13.03 12.38
CA GLY A 347 24.36 -11.85 12.44
C GLY A 347 25.50 -11.92 11.44
N GLU A 348 25.85 -10.80 10.78
CA GLU A 348 26.99 -10.70 9.83
C GLU A 348 28.32 -11.24 10.41
N ALA A 349 28.48 -11.17 11.73
CA ALA A 349 29.71 -11.54 12.41
C ALA A 349 30.13 -13.02 12.26
N ASN A 350 29.22 -13.93 11.86
CA ASN A 350 29.50 -15.38 11.83
C ASN A 350 29.07 -16.09 10.52
N GLY A 351 28.88 -15.38 9.42
CA GLY A 351 28.46 -15.97 8.15
C GLY A 351 27.03 -16.50 8.18
N ALA A 352 26.24 -16.01 9.10
CA ALA A 352 24.86 -16.36 9.28
C ALA A 352 23.98 -15.54 8.34
N GLY A 353 22.95 -16.14 7.73
CA GLY A 353 22.05 -15.49 6.79
C GLY A 353 21.22 -14.37 7.41
N GLY A 354 20.44 -13.73 6.60
CA GLY A 354 19.55 -12.65 7.02
C GLY A 354 18.55 -12.27 5.95
N TYR A 355 17.76 -11.23 6.20
CA TYR A 355 16.85 -10.67 5.21
C TYR A 355 17.11 -9.18 5.00
N PHE A 356 16.63 -8.66 3.89
CA PHE A 356 16.60 -7.23 3.58
C PHE A 356 15.50 -6.96 2.56
N PHE A 357 15.21 -5.68 2.36
CA PHE A 357 14.28 -5.24 1.33
C PHE A 357 15.02 -4.58 0.18
N GLU A 358 14.54 -4.82 -1.04
CA GLU A 358 15.09 -4.21 -2.22
C GLU A 358 14.01 -3.66 -3.14
N HIS A 359 14.39 -2.68 -3.96
CA HIS A 359 13.51 -2.02 -4.91
C HIS A 359 14.05 -2.24 -6.32
N PRO A 360 13.53 -3.24 -7.07
CA PRO A 360 13.98 -3.52 -8.43
C PRO A 360 13.84 -2.32 -9.35
N GLU A 361 14.89 -2.07 -10.13
CA GLU A 361 14.96 -0.97 -11.08
C GLU A 361 14.41 -1.35 -12.46
N ASP A 362 14.23 -0.35 -13.34
CA ASP A 362 13.94 -0.49 -14.76
C ASP A 362 12.70 -1.32 -15.11
N ILE A 363 11.58 -1.01 -14.45
CA ILE A 363 10.27 -1.53 -14.82
C ILE A 363 9.73 -0.69 -15.97
N ARG A 364 9.50 -1.32 -17.10
CA ARG A 364 8.88 -0.66 -18.27
C ARG A 364 7.37 -0.81 -18.20
N LEU A 365 6.67 0.27 -18.52
CA LEU A 365 5.22 0.29 -18.62
C LEU A 365 4.81 0.96 -19.94
N TYR A 366 3.90 0.32 -20.63
CA TYR A 366 3.19 0.84 -21.79
C TYR A 366 1.70 0.84 -21.49
N GLY A 367 1.00 1.91 -21.85
CA GLY A 367 -0.43 2.06 -21.56
C GLY A 367 -1.19 2.75 -22.65
N ILE A 368 -2.47 2.42 -22.74
CA ILE A 368 -3.47 3.12 -23.55
C ILE A 368 -4.68 3.36 -22.67
N SER A 369 -5.25 4.55 -22.75
CA SER A 369 -6.51 4.88 -22.07
C SER A 369 -7.50 5.56 -23.01
N PHE A 370 -8.75 5.62 -22.58
CA PHE A 370 -9.78 6.43 -23.20
C PHE A 370 -10.72 6.99 -22.14
N GLY A 371 -11.28 8.18 -22.43
CA GLY A 371 -12.36 8.79 -21.67
C GLY A 371 -13.40 9.37 -22.61
N THR A 372 -14.69 9.11 -22.36
CA THR A 372 -15.80 9.55 -23.22
C THR A 372 -17.09 9.68 -22.42
N ASP A 373 -18.07 10.38 -22.98
CA ASP A 373 -19.43 10.45 -22.44
C ASP A 373 -20.40 9.59 -23.25
N ILE A 374 -21.05 8.64 -22.62
CA ILE A 374 -22.03 7.76 -23.25
C ILE A 374 -23.37 7.88 -22.53
N ALA A 375 -24.38 8.43 -23.20
CA ALA A 375 -25.75 8.56 -22.68
C ALA A 375 -25.83 9.26 -21.30
N GLY A 376 -24.98 10.27 -21.06
CA GLY A 376 -24.92 11.03 -19.81
C GLY A 376 -24.13 10.33 -18.70
N MET A 377 -23.40 9.26 -19.01
CA MET A 377 -22.40 8.65 -18.14
C MET A 377 -21.01 9.00 -18.64
N SER A 378 -20.13 9.41 -17.75
CA SER A 378 -18.70 9.48 -18.05
C SER A 378 -18.11 8.09 -17.91
N VAL A 379 -17.54 7.56 -19.01
CA VAL A 379 -16.96 6.22 -19.10
C VAL A 379 -15.49 6.37 -19.45
N ALA A 380 -14.64 5.71 -18.68
CA ALA A 380 -13.20 5.69 -18.94
C ALA A 380 -12.65 4.28 -18.82
N GLY A 381 -11.53 4.02 -19.46
CA GLY A 381 -10.87 2.72 -19.36
C GLY A 381 -9.40 2.81 -19.73
N GLU A 382 -8.63 1.84 -19.24
CA GLU A 382 -7.21 1.74 -19.54
C GLU A 382 -6.75 0.29 -19.63
N ILE A 383 -5.68 0.11 -20.39
CA ILE A 383 -4.91 -1.14 -20.45
C ILE A 383 -3.44 -0.77 -20.24
N SER A 384 -2.80 -1.45 -19.31
CA SER A 384 -1.36 -1.32 -19.06
C SER A 384 -0.63 -2.66 -19.22
N TYR A 385 0.58 -2.61 -19.77
CA TYR A 385 1.46 -3.75 -19.99
C TYR A 385 2.84 -3.49 -19.40
N ARG A 386 3.32 -4.43 -18.60
CA ARG A 386 4.68 -4.45 -18.05
C ARG A 386 5.37 -5.75 -18.46
N PRO A 387 6.36 -5.71 -19.37
CA PRO A 387 7.07 -6.92 -19.80
C PRO A 387 7.96 -7.52 -18.70
N ASN A 388 8.22 -6.79 -17.62
CA ASN A 388 9.21 -7.14 -16.61
C ASN A 388 8.81 -6.73 -15.19
N MET A 389 7.54 -6.88 -14.83
CA MET A 389 7.03 -6.60 -13.48
C MET A 389 7.67 -7.53 -12.45
N PRO A 390 8.36 -7.02 -11.42
CA PRO A 390 8.89 -7.87 -10.36
C PRO A 390 7.75 -8.33 -9.45
N LEU A 391 7.62 -9.64 -9.27
CA LEU A 391 6.64 -10.27 -8.38
C LEU A 391 7.35 -11.00 -7.25
N GLN A 392 6.91 -10.77 -6.01
CA GLN A 392 7.44 -11.39 -4.81
C GLN A 392 7.18 -12.89 -4.82
N VAL A 393 8.23 -13.69 -4.71
CA VAL A 393 8.15 -15.11 -4.38
C VAL A 393 7.57 -15.25 -2.98
N ASN A 394 6.87 -16.35 -2.69
CA ASN A 394 6.30 -16.58 -1.35
C ASN A 394 7.38 -16.41 -0.27
N THR A 395 7.13 -15.51 0.69
CA THR A 395 8.14 -15.12 1.69
C THR A 395 8.44 -16.24 2.69
N SER A 396 7.51 -17.17 2.90
CA SER A 396 7.76 -18.35 3.74
C SER A 396 8.70 -19.34 3.05
N ASP A 397 8.55 -19.56 1.73
CA ASP A 397 9.48 -20.37 0.93
C ASP A 397 10.88 -19.72 0.92
N MET A 398 10.95 -18.40 0.75
CA MET A 398 12.19 -17.64 0.76
C MET A 398 12.92 -17.72 2.11
N SER A 399 12.22 -17.49 3.21
CA SER A 399 12.82 -17.50 4.54
C SER A 399 13.45 -18.84 4.87
N ARG A 400 12.87 -19.95 4.39
CA ARG A 400 13.46 -21.27 4.56
C ARG A 400 14.73 -21.49 3.75
N THR A 401 14.78 -21.02 2.52
CA THR A 401 15.99 -21.14 1.70
C THR A 401 17.17 -20.38 2.30
N ALA A 402 16.90 -19.32 3.07
CA ALA A 402 17.94 -18.55 3.76
C ALA A 402 18.59 -19.30 4.91
N LEU A 403 17.94 -20.30 5.49
CA LEU A 403 18.48 -21.05 6.62
C LEU A 403 19.66 -21.95 6.21
N PRO A 404 20.58 -22.26 7.16
CA PRO A 404 21.66 -23.21 6.91
C PRO A 404 21.13 -24.58 6.46
N ASN A 405 21.92 -25.27 5.63
CA ASN A 405 21.64 -26.63 5.18
C ASN A 405 21.94 -27.65 6.29
N VAL A 406 21.12 -27.69 7.34
CA VAL A 406 21.29 -28.66 8.45
C VAL A 406 20.08 -29.60 8.49
N PRO A 407 20.32 -30.92 8.68
CA PRO A 407 19.24 -31.92 8.74
C PRO A 407 18.18 -31.60 9.80
N GLN A 408 18.58 -31.03 10.95
CA GLN A 408 17.67 -30.66 12.04
C GLN A 408 16.74 -29.48 11.69
N VAL A 409 17.11 -28.67 10.72
CA VAL A 409 16.31 -27.51 10.26
C VAL A 409 15.51 -27.86 9.01
N LYS A 410 16.11 -28.68 8.14
CA LYS A 410 15.47 -29.10 6.88
C LYS A 410 14.53 -30.30 7.08
N GLY A 411 14.68 -31.08 8.19
CA GLY A 411 14.04 -32.37 8.31
C GLY A 411 14.52 -33.33 7.21
N ASP A 412 13.90 -34.49 7.12
CA ASP A 412 14.15 -35.47 6.03
C ASP A 412 13.51 -35.02 4.70
N ASN A 413 12.80 -33.90 4.70
CA ASN A 413 12.09 -33.37 3.56
C ASN A 413 12.99 -32.35 2.85
N ASN A 414 13.20 -32.57 1.59
CA ASN A 414 14.08 -31.81 0.71
C ASN A 414 13.44 -30.42 0.40
N PHE A 415 13.57 -29.46 1.32
CA PHE A 415 13.00 -28.10 1.18
C PHE A 415 13.63 -27.27 0.06
N ASP A 416 14.72 -27.72 -0.54
CA ASP A 416 15.37 -27.06 -1.66
C ASP A 416 14.50 -27.04 -2.92
N ASN A 417 13.39 -27.79 -2.95
CA ASN A 417 12.60 -27.99 -4.16
C ASN A 417 11.44 -27.02 -4.36
N THR A 418 11.08 -26.19 -3.38
CA THR A 418 9.96 -25.24 -3.53
C THR A 418 10.37 -23.94 -4.21
N TYR A 419 11.66 -23.63 -4.24
CA TYR A 419 12.19 -22.48 -4.95
C TYR A 419 13.36 -22.89 -5.86
N GLN A 420 13.06 -23.15 -7.12
CA GLN A 420 14.00 -23.66 -8.14
C GLN A 420 15.06 -22.62 -8.58
N GLY A 421 15.66 -21.88 -7.70
CA GLY A 421 16.65 -20.88 -8.07
C GLY A 421 17.92 -20.90 -7.23
N TYR A 422 17.94 -21.71 -6.16
CA TYR A 422 19.02 -21.67 -5.17
C TYR A 422 19.55 -23.03 -4.77
N ASP A 423 19.35 -24.04 -5.62
CA ASP A 423 20.01 -25.34 -5.47
C ASP A 423 21.52 -25.12 -5.45
N GLY A 424 22.17 -25.50 -4.35
CA GLY A 424 23.60 -25.33 -4.19
C GLY A 424 24.06 -23.97 -3.63
N ALA A 425 23.17 -23.07 -3.22
CA ALA A 425 23.54 -21.82 -2.56
C ALA A 425 24.36 -22.07 -1.30
N VAL A 426 25.46 -21.32 -1.14
CA VAL A 426 26.37 -21.37 -0.01
C VAL A 426 26.20 -20.14 0.89
N SER A 427 26.71 -20.22 2.12
CA SER A 427 26.65 -19.11 3.08
C SER A 427 27.18 -17.81 2.48
N GLY A 428 26.42 -16.75 2.60
CA GLY A 428 26.72 -15.41 2.05
C GLY A 428 26.13 -15.13 0.68
N ASP A 429 25.55 -16.13 0.01
CA ASP A 429 24.93 -15.93 -1.30
C ASP A 429 23.67 -15.07 -1.20
N TYR A 430 23.53 -14.15 -2.15
CA TYR A 430 22.32 -13.37 -2.33
C TYR A 430 21.20 -14.22 -2.92
N LEU A 431 20.09 -14.29 -2.19
CA LEU A 431 18.88 -14.99 -2.58
C LEU A 431 17.80 -13.98 -2.97
N ARG A 432 17.67 -13.75 -4.28
CA ARG A 432 16.71 -12.78 -4.82
C ARG A 432 15.27 -13.23 -4.61
N GLY A 433 14.47 -12.45 -3.89
CA GLY A 433 13.11 -12.80 -3.51
C GLY A 433 12.03 -12.52 -4.56
N TYR A 434 12.38 -12.17 -5.78
CA TYR A 434 11.41 -11.86 -6.83
C TYR A 434 11.83 -12.43 -8.19
N GLN A 435 10.84 -12.62 -9.04
CA GLN A 435 11.03 -12.89 -10.47
C GLN A 435 10.31 -11.84 -11.29
N ARG A 436 10.86 -11.53 -12.46
CA ARG A 436 10.23 -10.61 -13.41
C ARG A 436 9.28 -11.39 -14.31
N LYS A 437 8.03 -10.94 -14.40
CA LYS A 437 6.97 -11.54 -15.19
C LYS A 437 6.33 -10.50 -16.09
N GLU A 438 5.72 -10.96 -17.18
CA GLU A 438 4.81 -10.12 -17.96
C GLU A 438 3.52 -9.94 -17.18
N PHE A 439 3.10 -8.69 -17.05
CA PHE A 439 1.92 -8.30 -16.30
C PHE A 439 1.04 -7.37 -17.13
N TRP A 440 -0.19 -7.77 -17.32
CA TRP A 440 -1.23 -6.99 -17.98
C TRP A 440 -2.30 -6.60 -16.97
N GLN A 441 -2.78 -5.39 -17.09
CA GLN A 441 -3.95 -4.93 -16.35
C GLN A 441 -4.87 -4.15 -17.27
N ALA A 442 -6.16 -4.47 -17.20
CA ALA A 442 -7.21 -3.67 -17.83
C ALA A 442 -8.20 -3.23 -16.77
N SER A 443 -8.67 -1.99 -16.86
CA SER A 443 -9.77 -1.47 -16.04
C SER A 443 -10.73 -0.62 -16.87
N MET A 444 -11.99 -0.56 -16.42
CA MET A 444 -13.02 0.31 -16.96
C MET A 444 -13.86 0.87 -15.82
N SER A 445 -14.05 2.18 -15.83
CA SER A 445 -14.85 2.91 -14.85
C SER A 445 -16.02 3.65 -15.50
N ALA A 446 -17.06 3.85 -14.73
CA ALA A 446 -18.21 4.68 -15.13
C ALA A 446 -18.67 5.54 -13.97
N VAL A 447 -18.98 6.80 -14.27
CA VAL A 447 -19.54 7.77 -13.33
C VAL A 447 -20.88 8.27 -13.87
N HIS A 448 -21.92 8.21 -13.04
CA HIS A 448 -23.25 8.66 -13.40
C HIS A 448 -23.86 9.50 -12.29
N PHE A 449 -24.48 10.61 -12.67
CA PHE A 449 -25.19 11.52 -11.77
C PHE A 449 -26.68 11.48 -12.04
N ILE A 450 -27.49 11.32 -10.99
CA ILE A 450 -28.94 11.35 -11.07
C ILE A 450 -29.43 12.48 -10.15
N ASP A 451 -30.05 13.48 -10.75
CA ASP A 451 -30.53 14.64 -10.01
C ASP A 451 -31.90 14.36 -9.34
N ARG A 452 -32.11 14.96 -8.18
CA ARG A 452 -33.38 14.99 -7.47
C ARG A 452 -33.94 13.59 -7.16
N VAL A 453 -33.15 12.73 -6.56
CA VAL A 453 -33.53 11.38 -6.19
C VAL A 453 -33.56 11.22 -4.67
N MET A 454 -34.57 10.54 -4.11
CA MET A 454 -34.73 10.26 -2.67
C MET A 454 -34.68 11.52 -1.78
N GLY A 455 -35.08 12.68 -2.31
CA GLY A 455 -35.01 13.96 -1.60
C GLY A 455 -33.63 14.62 -1.61
N ALA A 456 -32.61 13.95 -2.11
CA ALA A 456 -31.28 14.53 -2.34
C ALA A 456 -31.26 15.41 -3.58
N SER A 457 -30.37 16.39 -3.63
CA SER A 457 -30.12 17.19 -4.81
C SER A 457 -29.49 16.36 -5.94
N ARG A 458 -28.65 15.38 -5.58
CA ARG A 458 -27.95 14.50 -6.53
C ARG A 458 -27.57 13.17 -5.89
N LEU A 459 -27.62 12.10 -6.68
CA LEU A 459 -26.97 10.83 -6.43
C LEU A 459 -25.79 10.70 -7.39
N ALA A 460 -24.59 10.47 -6.85
CA ALA A 460 -23.40 10.11 -7.60
C ALA A 460 -23.18 8.59 -7.52
N LEU A 461 -23.07 7.93 -8.66
CA LEU A 461 -22.73 6.52 -8.78
C LEU A 461 -21.38 6.40 -9.48
N ILE A 462 -20.46 5.63 -8.88
CA ILE A 462 -19.14 5.37 -9.43
C ILE A 462 -18.92 3.86 -9.38
N GLY A 463 -18.53 3.27 -10.51
CA GLY A 463 -18.18 1.86 -10.60
C GLY A 463 -16.90 1.66 -11.37
N GLU A 464 -16.10 0.67 -10.98
CA GLU A 464 -14.91 0.24 -11.70
C GLU A 464 -14.81 -1.28 -11.67
N VAL A 465 -14.49 -1.88 -12.81
CA VAL A 465 -14.11 -3.28 -12.96
C VAL A 465 -12.69 -3.35 -13.48
N GLY A 466 -11.91 -4.30 -12.98
CA GLY A 466 -10.54 -4.52 -13.44
C GLY A 466 -10.16 -5.98 -13.45
N ALA A 467 -9.21 -6.32 -14.29
CA ALA A 467 -8.66 -7.64 -14.45
C ALA A 467 -7.15 -7.59 -14.64
N ASN A 468 -6.47 -8.61 -14.13
CA ASN A 468 -5.02 -8.82 -14.30
C ASN A 468 -4.76 -10.15 -15.00
N TYR A 469 -3.71 -10.15 -15.84
CA TYR A 469 -3.14 -11.38 -16.41
C TYR A 469 -1.63 -11.39 -16.18
N ILE A 470 -1.11 -12.50 -15.65
CA ILE A 470 0.31 -12.70 -15.33
C ILE A 470 0.81 -13.93 -16.10
N SER A 471 1.78 -13.73 -16.97
CA SER A 471 2.35 -14.81 -17.77
C SER A 471 3.32 -15.68 -16.96
N GLY A 472 3.27 -16.99 -17.17
CA GLY A 472 4.24 -17.94 -16.62
C GLY A 472 4.13 -18.16 -15.12
N ILE A 473 2.91 -18.16 -14.58
CA ILE A 473 2.62 -18.53 -13.18
C ILE A 473 2.44 -20.05 -13.08
N GLY A 474 3.21 -20.68 -12.20
CA GLY A 474 3.11 -22.11 -11.92
C GLY A 474 2.03 -22.42 -10.87
N SER A 475 1.19 -23.44 -11.12
CA SER A 475 0.11 -23.84 -10.21
C SER A 475 0.35 -25.19 -9.51
N GLY A 476 1.30 -26.03 -9.98
CA GLY A 476 1.55 -27.36 -9.45
C GLY A 476 2.46 -27.39 -8.20
N ASN A 477 2.57 -28.57 -7.58
CA ASN A 477 3.50 -28.84 -6.50
C ASN A 477 4.96 -28.62 -6.94
N GLY A 478 5.80 -28.13 -6.04
CA GLY A 478 7.23 -27.90 -6.28
C GLY A 478 7.54 -26.78 -7.29
N GLN A 479 6.55 -26.02 -7.74
CA GLN A 479 6.76 -24.87 -8.61
C GLN A 479 6.90 -23.61 -7.77
N THR A 480 7.69 -22.65 -8.27
CA THR A 480 7.81 -21.34 -7.64
C THR A 480 6.44 -20.65 -7.53
N LYS A 481 6.05 -20.29 -6.32
CA LYS A 481 4.81 -19.60 -6.00
C LYS A 481 5.06 -18.14 -5.66
N PHE A 482 4.08 -17.31 -5.97
CA PHE A 482 4.13 -15.86 -5.76
C PHE A 482 2.99 -15.40 -4.86
N GLY A 483 3.23 -14.35 -4.11
CA GLY A 483 2.22 -13.81 -3.19
C GLY A 483 1.92 -14.77 -2.04
N ARG A 484 0.68 -14.87 -1.64
CA ARG A 484 0.13 -15.50 -0.42
C ARG A 484 0.88 -15.09 0.86
N ASP A 485 0.14 -14.62 1.83
CA ASP A 485 0.69 -14.14 3.09
C ASP A 485 1.41 -15.26 3.86
N SER A 486 2.50 -14.92 4.56
CA SER A 486 3.23 -15.85 5.41
C SER A 486 2.39 -16.48 6.52
N LEU A 487 1.32 -15.82 6.98
CA LEU A 487 0.35 -16.38 7.93
C LEU A 487 -0.26 -17.70 7.46
N PHE A 488 -0.36 -17.90 6.15
CA PHE A 488 -0.87 -19.11 5.52
C PHE A 488 0.25 -20.07 5.08
N GLY A 489 1.49 -19.84 5.51
CA GLY A 489 2.61 -20.74 5.35
C GLY A 489 3.16 -20.85 3.94
N GLN A 490 3.85 -21.98 3.72
CA GLN A 490 4.59 -22.32 2.53
C GLN A 490 3.74 -22.95 1.44
N SER A 491 4.31 -23.01 0.22
CA SER A 491 3.81 -23.86 -0.84
C SER A 491 4.21 -25.33 -0.61
N PRO A 492 3.42 -26.31 -1.12
CA PRO A 492 3.80 -27.71 -1.13
C PRO A 492 5.04 -27.96 -1.99
N ASP A 493 5.94 -28.85 -1.49
CA ASP A 493 7.07 -29.37 -2.27
C ASP A 493 6.60 -30.26 -3.42
N ALA A 494 7.52 -30.81 -4.22
CA ALA A 494 7.20 -31.68 -5.34
C ALA A 494 6.41 -32.95 -4.93
N ASN A 495 6.49 -33.36 -3.66
CA ASN A 495 5.79 -34.52 -3.10
C ASN A 495 4.46 -34.13 -2.43
N GLY A 496 4.12 -32.84 -2.39
CA GLY A 496 2.92 -32.34 -1.74
C GLY A 496 3.06 -32.10 -0.22
N ASN A 497 4.28 -32.08 0.32
CA ASN A 497 4.53 -31.85 1.73
C ASN A 497 4.83 -30.37 2.03
N CYS A 498 4.51 -29.95 3.24
CA CYS A 498 4.88 -28.63 3.75
C CYS A 498 5.60 -28.76 5.08
N SER A 499 6.68 -28.04 5.21
CA SER A 499 7.50 -28.04 6.42
C SER A 499 6.91 -27.26 7.60
N SER A 500 5.90 -26.45 7.34
CA SER A 500 5.12 -25.77 8.38
C SER A 500 4.25 -26.75 9.21
N VAL A 501 4.11 -28.00 8.74
CA VAL A 501 3.39 -29.05 9.47
C VAL A 501 4.36 -29.67 10.47
N THR A 502 4.32 -29.22 11.71
CA THR A 502 5.13 -29.75 12.81
C THR A 502 4.24 -30.18 13.96
N ALA A 503 4.80 -30.93 14.93
CA ALA A 503 4.07 -31.28 16.14
C ALA A 503 3.61 -30.06 16.93
N ASP A 504 4.39 -28.97 16.87
CA ASP A 504 4.07 -27.70 17.54
C ASP A 504 3.13 -26.81 16.72
N ASN A 505 2.93 -27.12 15.44
CA ASN A 505 2.00 -26.42 14.55
C ASN A 505 1.12 -27.41 13.76
N PRO A 506 0.17 -28.12 14.41
CA PRO A 506 -0.73 -29.04 13.71
C PRO A 506 -1.63 -28.34 12.69
N HIS A 507 -1.93 -27.03 12.88
CA HIS A 507 -2.73 -26.22 11.96
C HIS A 507 -1.99 -25.91 10.65
N GLY A 508 -0.66 -26.05 10.60
CA GLY A 508 0.11 -25.90 9.37
C GLY A 508 -0.37 -26.82 8.23
N ALA A 509 -0.95 -27.98 8.57
CA ALA A 509 -1.54 -28.89 7.57
C ALA A 509 -2.72 -28.27 6.81
N SER A 510 -3.52 -27.42 7.44
CA SER A 510 -4.66 -26.75 6.83
C SER A 510 -4.27 -25.75 5.74
N TRP A 511 -3.01 -25.31 5.75
CA TRP A 511 -2.47 -24.34 4.81
C TRP A 511 -1.51 -24.96 3.77
N CYS A 512 -1.30 -26.29 3.85
CA CYS A 512 -0.43 -27.02 2.93
C CYS A 512 -1.15 -27.33 1.62
N GLU A 513 -1.31 -26.32 0.79
CA GLU A 513 -2.05 -26.43 -0.46
C GLU A 513 -1.53 -25.43 -1.51
N ASN A 514 -1.89 -25.64 -2.78
CA ASN A 514 -1.49 -24.78 -3.89
C ASN A 514 -2.37 -23.55 -4.08
N ASP A 515 -3.41 -23.38 -3.29
CA ASP A 515 -4.35 -22.27 -3.39
C ASP A 515 -3.87 -21.00 -2.67
N GLY A 516 -4.43 -19.84 -3.02
CA GLY A 516 -4.07 -18.54 -2.41
C GLY A 516 -2.81 -17.87 -2.95
N PHE A 517 -2.04 -18.53 -3.80
CA PHE A 517 -0.91 -17.94 -4.53
C PHE A 517 -1.40 -17.23 -5.79
N PHE A 518 -0.56 -16.36 -6.36
CA PHE A 518 -0.93 -15.66 -7.60
C PHE A 518 -1.32 -16.64 -8.70
N THR A 519 -2.40 -16.31 -9.37
CA THR A 519 -2.93 -17.02 -10.55
C THR A 519 -2.57 -16.24 -11.82
N ASP A 520 -2.66 -16.89 -12.96
CA ASP A 520 -2.45 -16.25 -14.26
C ASP A 520 -3.54 -15.21 -14.57
N PHE A 521 -4.77 -15.43 -14.10
CA PHE A 521 -5.88 -14.48 -14.24
C PHE A 521 -6.50 -14.17 -12.89
N SER A 522 -6.96 -12.92 -12.74
CA SER A 522 -7.73 -12.47 -11.58
C SER A 522 -8.54 -11.22 -11.93
N TRP A 523 -9.70 -11.03 -11.29
CA TRP A 523 -10.54 -9.86 -11.52
C TRP A 523 -11.42 -9.52 -10.33
N GLY A 524 -11.90 -8.28 -10.32
CA GLY A 524 -12.80 -7.78 -9.30
C GLY A 524 -13.43 -6.45 -9.69
N TYR A 525 -14.33 -5.96 -8.85
CA TYR A 525 -15.02 -4.68 -9.08
C TYR A 525 -15.21 -3.88 -7.79
N ARG A 526 -15.40 -2.58 -7.97
CA ARG A 526 -15.59 -1.59 -6.92
C ARG A 526 -16.78 -0.71 -7.28
N LEU A 527 -17.63 -0.41 -6.30
CA LEU A 527 -18.81 0.44 -6.48
C LEU A 527 -18.85 1.48 -5.36
N ARG A 528 -19.34 2.66 -5.69
CA ARG A 528 -19.63 3.70 -4.71
C ARG A 528 -20.89 4.46 -5.09
N ALA A 529 -21.72 4.77 -4.08
CA ALA A 529 -22.85 5.64 -4.20
C ALA A 529 -22.79 6.74 -3.12
N SER A 530 -23.12 7.97 -3.46
CA SER A 530 -23.21 9.10 -2.54
C SER A 530 -24.40 9.96 -2.86
N LEU A 531 -25.19 10.32 -1.84
CA LEU A 531 -26.33 11.22 -1.96
C LEU A 531 -25.96 12.59 -1.38
N ASP A 532 -26.26 13.67 -2.09
CA ASP A 532 -25.97 15.03 -1.64
C ASP A 532 -27.26 15.72 -1.18
N TYR A 533 -27.39 15.97 0.11
CA TYR A 533 -28.49 16.73 0.71
C TYR A 533 -28.01 18.11 1.12
N ALA A 534 -28.50 19.15 0.46
CA ALA A 534 -28.14 20.52 0.77
C ALA A 534 -29.04 21.09 1.88
N ASN A 535 -28.44 21.85 2.81
CA ASN A 535 -29.14 22.63 3.85
C ASN A 535 -30.18 21.81 4.65
N VAL A 536 -29.79 20.66 5.16
CA VAL A 536 -30.71 19.75 5.89
C VAL A 536 -31.14 20.35 7.22
N ILE A 537 -30.19 20.89 7.99
CA ILE A 537 -30.42 21.57 9.27
C ILE A 537 -29.48 22.76 9.39
N ALA A 538 -30.02 23.96 9.54
CA ALA A 538 -29.26 25.19 9.83
C ALA A 538 -28.05 25.47 8.90
N GLY A 539 -28.17 25.13 7.62
CA GLY A 539 -27.12 25.33 6.62
C GLY A 539 -26.12 24.18 6.51
N ILE A 540 -26.30 23.09 7.22
CA ILE A 540 -25.45 21.90 7.13
C ILE A 540 -25.84 21.09 5.90
N ASN A 541 -24.88 20.77 5.06
CA ASN A 541 -25.00 19.81 3.98
C ASN A 541 -24.63 18.42 4.50
N LEU A 542 -25.36 17.39 4.10
CA LEU A 542 -25.10 16.01 4.48
C LEU A 542 -24.90 15.14 3.24
N SER A 543 -23.89 14.28 3.27
CA SER A 543 -23.60 13.32 2.19
C SER A 543 -23.41 11.91 2.76
N PRO A 544 -24.50 11.14 2.95
CA PRO A 544 -24.39 9.71 3.20
C PRO A 544 -23.81 9.01 1.96
N ASN A 545 -22.96 8.02 2.20
CA ASN A 545 -22.32 7.26 1.14
C ASN A 545 -22.13 5.80 1.53
N ILE A 546 -22.06 4.95 0.51
CA ILE A 546 -21.73 3.55 0.62
C ILE A 546 -20.68 3.20 -0.42
N ALA A 547 -19.69 2.38 -0.03
CA ALA A 547 -18.74 1.78 -0.95
C ALA A 547 -18.73 0.27 -0.79
N TRP A 548 -18.52 -0.42 -1.91
CA TRP A 548 -18.47 -1.87 -2.01
C TRP A 548 -17.25 -2.33 -2.80
N SER A 549 -16.60 -3.38 -2.34
CA SER A 549 -15.48 -4.02 -2.99
C SER A 549 -15.69 -5.53 -3.05
N HIS A 550 -15.39 -6.15 -4.20
CA HIS A 550 -15.40 -7.60 -4.36
C HIS A 550 -14.29 -8.03 -5.32
N ASP A 551 -13.39 -8.86 -4.83
CA ASP A 551 -12.40 -9.59 -5.62
C ASP A 551 -13.02 -10.93 -5.99
N VAL A 552 -13.42 -11.10 -7.26
CA VAL A 552 -14.33 -12.18 -7.64
C VAL A 552 -13.59 -13.49 -7.83
N GLU A 553 -12.46 -13.47 -8.55
CA GLU A 553 -11.73 -14.68 -8.92
C GLU A 553 -10.23 -14.41 -8.96
N GLY A 554 -9.46 -15.37 -8.51
CA GLY A 554 -8.01 -15.42 -8.61
C GLY A 554 -7.27 -14.50 -7.66
N TYR A 555 -5.94 -14.61 -7.70
CA TYR A 555 -5.02 -13.92 -6.81
C TYR A 555 -3.97 -13.17 -7.63
N SER A 556 -3.70 -11.94 -7.27
CA SER A 556 -2.70 -11.10 -7.92
C SER A 556 -2.26 -9.97 -6.99
N PRO A 557 -1.36 -9.08 -7.41
CA PRO A 557 -1.12 -7.85 -6.67
C PRO A 557 -2.37 -7.01 -6.37
N ASN A 558 -3.44 -7.10 -7.14
CA ASN A 558 -4.66 -6.30 -6.97
C ASN A 558 -5.83 -7.05 -6.33
N PHE A 559 -5.90 -8.37 -6.48
CA PHE A 559 -7.09 -9.15 -6.13
C PHE A 559 -6.74 -10.32 -5.21
N ASN A 560 -7.65 -10.61 -4.29
CA ASN A 560 -7.60 -11.73 -3.35
C ASN A 560 -8.98 -12.42 -3.36
N GLU A 561 -9.07 -13.53 -4.07
CA GLU A 561 -10.31 -14.24 -4.40
C GLU A 561 -11.33 -14.28 -3.25
N ASN A 562 -12.57 -13.96 -3.57
CA ASN A 562 -13.71 -13.84 -2.65
C ASN A 562 -13.57 -12.79 -1.52
N ALA A 563 -12.49 -12.01 -1.46
CA ALA A 563 -12.39 -10.94 -0.47
C ALA A 563 -13.38 -9.82 -0.78
N LYS A 564 -14.13 -9.39 0.25
CA LYS A 564 -15.17 -8.37 0.15
C LYS A 564 -15.01 -7.31 1.23
N SER A 565 -15.48 -6.10 0.93
CA SER A 565 -15.66 -5.06 1.93
C SER A 565 -16.87 -4.19 1.64
N VAL A 566 -17.46 -3.65 2.71
CA VAL A 566 -18.49 -2.62 2.65
C VAL A 566 -18.10 -1.48 3.59
N SER A 567 -18.18 -0.26 3.09
CA SER A 567 -18.03 0.96 3.90
C SER A 567 -19.30 1.78 3.86
N LEU A 568 -19.74 2.24 5.03
CA LEU A 568 -20.84 3.19 5.20
C LEU A 568 -20.24 4.48 5.75
N GLY A 569 -20.61 5.62 5.18
CA GLY A 569 -20.12 6.93 5.61
C GLY A 569 -21.22 7.97 5.64
N LEU A 570 -21.08 8.93 6.55
CA LEU A 570 -21.87 10.16 6.57
C LEU A 570 -20.90 11.32 6.72
N ASN A 571 -20.89 12.20 5.74
CA ASN A 571 -20.13 13.45 5.79
C ASN A 571 -21.09 14.63 6.02
N ALA A 572 -20.66 15.58 6.81
CA ALA A 572 -21.35 16.84 7.06
C ALA A 572 -20.41 17.99 6.74
N ASP A 573 -20.91 18.99 6.02
CA ASP A 573 -20.23 20.24 5.74
C ASP A 573 -21.07 21.43 6.17
N TYR A 574 -20.45 22.39 6.81
CA TYR A 574 -21.07 23.64 7.21
C TYR A 574 -20.25 24.84 6.73
N ALA A 575 -20.89 25.67 5.90
CA ALA A 575 -20.33 26.92 5.36
C ALA A 575 -19.01 26.72 4.58
N ASN A 576 -18.73 25.53 4.05
CA ASN A 576 -17.45 25.16 3.42
C ASN A 576 -16.22 25.41 4.32
N LYS A 577 -16.44 25.51 5.61
CA LYS A 577 -15.41 25.81 6.62
C LYS A 577 -15.26 24.69 7.63
N TYR A 578 -16.35 24.09 8.05
CA TYR A 578 -16.35 23.01 9.04
C TYR A 578 -16.79 21.73 8.39
N ASN A 579 -16.03 20.67 8.58
CA ASN A 579 -16.38 19.34 8.11
C ASN A 579 -16.38 18.34 9.27
N ALA A 580 -17.25 17.36 9.19
CA ALA A 580 -17.28 16.24 10.11
C ALA A 580 -17.58 14.97 9.33
N SER A 581 -17.03 13.85 9.77
CA SER A 581 -17.34 12.55 9.17
C SER A 581 -17.47 11.47 10.24
N ILE A 582 -18.34 10.50 9.96
CA ILE A 582 -18.38 9.21 10.63
C ILE A 582 -18.41 8.13 9.57
N SER A 583 -17.64 7.07 9.78
CA SER A 583 -17.62 5.93 8.86
C SER A 583 -17.48 4.62 9.62
N TYR A 584 -17.94 3.55 8.98
CA TYR A 584 -17.77 2.17 9.40
C TYR A 584 -17.38 1.34 8.21
N THR A 585 -16.36 0.50 8.35
CA THR A 585 -15.89 -0.42 7.31
C THR A 585 -15.83 -1.83 7.87
N ASN A 586 -16.41 -2.77 7.13
CA ASN A 586 -16.40 -4.20 7.41
C ASN A 586 -15.71 -4.94 6.27
N PHE A 587 -14.80 -5.87 6.63
CA PHE A 587 -14.08 -6.74 5.71
C PHE A 587 -14.47 -8.19 5.97
N PHE A 588 -14.86 -8.91 4.94
CA PHE A 588 -15.35 -10.27 5.12
C PHE A 588 -15.06 -11.14 3.90
N ASP A 589 -15.24 -12.45 4.07
CA ASP A 589 -14.99 -13.48 3.07
C ASP A 589 -13.52 -13.51 2.55
N GLY A 590 -13.26 -14.46 1.65
CA GLY A 590 -11.91 -14.74 1.15
C GLY A 590 -11.08 -15.60 2.10
N LYS A 591 -10.74 -16.82 1.67
CA LYS A 591 -9.97 -17.78 2.49
C LYS A 591 -8.61 -17.22 2.93
N TYR A 592 -7.95 -16.47 2.06
CA TYR A 592 -6.64 -15.87 2.28
C TYR A 592 -6.69 -14.36 2.50
N ASN A 593 -7.87 -13.85 2.89
CA ASN A 593 -8.07 -12.45 3.20
C ASN A 593 -7.51 -12.12 4.61
N THR A 594 -6.48 -11.31 4.67
CA THR A 594 -5.85 -10.88 5.92
C THR A 594 -6.53 -9.68 6.58
N LEU A 595 -7.65 -9.20 6.05
CA LEU A 595 -8.38 -8.05 6.59
C LEU A 595 -9.68 -8.41 7.31
N VAL A 596 -10.09 -9.68 7.34
CA VAL A 596 -11.40 -10.11 7.90
C VAL A 596 -11.60 -9.77 9.38
N ASP A 597 -10.53 -9.45 10.09
CA ASP A 597 -10.54 -9.02 11.49
C ASP A 597 -10.13 -7.54 11.66
N ARG A 598 -10.24 -6.74 10.59
CA ARG A 598 -9.85 -5.33 10.57
C ARG A 598 -11.02 -4.36 10.37
N ASP A 599 -12.19 -4.75 10.82
CA ASP A 599 -13.36 -3.89 10.84
C ASP A 599 -13.13 -2.71 11.78
N PHE A 600 -13.56 -1.53 11.36
CA PHE A 600 -13.36 -0.33 12.16
C PHE A 600 -14.43 0.72 11.96
N ALA A 601 -14.61 1.54 12.98
CA ALA A 601 -15.34 2.79 12.92
C ALA A 601 -14.37 3.96 13.08
N ALA A 602 -14.62 5.05 12.36
CA ALA A 602 -13.82 6.27 12.45
C ALA A 602 -14.71 7.50 12.52
N VAL A 603 -14.26 8.51 13.26
CA VAL A 603 -14.87 9.83 13.33
C VAL A 603 -13.80 10.90 13.10
N SER A 604 -14.17 11.98 12.42
CA SER A 604 -13.29 13.14 12.28
C SER A 604 -14.06 14.45 12.30
N PHE A 605 -13.38 15.50 12.70
CA PHE A 605 -13.84 16.88 12.62
C PHE A 605 -12.71 17.75 12.12
N GLY A 606 -13.00 18.65 11.18
CA GLY A 606 -12.01 19.54 10.57
C GLY A 606 -12.53 20.97 10.42
N VAL A 607 -11.58 21.90 10.31
CA VAL A 607 -11.81 23.31 9.99
C VAL A 607 -10.84 23.74 8.92
N SER A 608 -11.37 24.43 7.88
CA SER A 608 -10.59 25.00 6.77
C SER A 608 -10.67 26.53 6.82
N PHE A 609 -9.57 27.22 6.53
CA PHE A 609 -9.47 28.68 6.56
C PHE A 609 -8.30 29.20 5.71
#